data_6b9d515554cb6771b1119de1b180c328
#
_entry.id   6b9d515554cb6771b1119de1b180c328
#
_cell.length_a   1.000
_cell.length_b   1.000
_cell.length_c   1.000
_cell.angle_alpha   90.00
_cell.angle_beta   90.00
_cell.angle_gamma   90.00
#
_symmetry.space_group_name_H-M   'P 1'
#
loop_
_entity.id
_entity.type
_entity.pdbx_description
1 polymer ?
#
loop_
_entity_poly.entity_id
_entity_poly.type
_entity_poly.pdbx_seq_one_letter_code
_entity_poly.pdbx_strand_id
1 'polypeptide(L)'
;MTLGKFTLPPPPPLTPEQAIRIGQDTITRVFGVMQTLDEPGKKTKAGMNRLAASTYDRDAWITIITRLATRAAAGLEEPPAIIKQEVDAGSSLSLANNIRESLYVYVLEDFRKRIDIAVAWLCEEWYNDRIQAKYETDPVLHYDKWVLKVLNGILPYLDARDKVLTRFLSEIPALSAEVLERVKGLCRDPSMVNLALTSLLYLVMMRPPVREIALDAVEDVWATCRTLVSIFHDRVLLTTSFTDEDAKPIAAKYLTKWRPGFADRIKAAGDDEMKTNGSVAAA
;
A
#
# COMPACT_ATOMS: atom_id res chain seq x y z
N MET A 1 -5.21 63.89 -7.59
CA MET A 1 -4.35 62.98 -8.37
C MET A 1 -5.00 61.62 -8.36
N THR A 2 -5.60 61.17 -9.44
CA THR A 2 -6.11 59.82 -9.62
C THR A 2 -4.98 58.95 -10.08
N LEU A 3 -4.58 57.98 -9.24
CA LEU A 3 -3.60 56.95 -9.63
C LEU A 3 -4.20 56.14 -10.78
N GLY A 4 -3.51 56.16 -11.96
CA GLY A 4 -3.89 55.34 -13.11
C GLY A 4 -3.84 53.84 -12.73
N LYS A 5 -4.60 52.98 -13.42
CA LYS A 5 -4.54 51.54 -13.25
C LYS A 5 -3.12 51.04 -13.51
N PHE A 6 -2.44 50.61 -12.46
CA PHE A 6 -1.16 49.95 -12.56
C PHE A 6 -1.35 48.53 -13.02
N THR A 7 -0.92 48.19 -14.21
CA THR A 7 -0.93 46.84 -14.74
C THR A 7 0.49 46.31 -14.67
N LEU A 8 0.72 45.26 -13.92
CA LEU A 8 2.03 44.56 -13.91
C LEU A 8 2.33 44.02 -15.32
N PRO A 9 3.56 44.19 -15.84
CA PRO A 9 3.92 43.52 -17.06
C PRO A 9 3.78 42.01 -16.91
N PRO A 10 3.41 41.27 -17.98
CA PRO A 10 3.34 39.82 -17.91
C PRO A 10 4.73 39.27 -17.55
N PRO A 11 4.81 38.24 -16.69
CA PRO A 11 6.06 37.62 -16.35
C PRO A 11 6.73 37.05 -17.62
N PRO A 12 8.06 37.06 -17.71
CA PRO A 12 8.76 36.45 -18.84
C PRO A 12 8.42 34.95 -18.93
N PRO A 13 8.30 34.36 -20.12
CA PRO A 13 8.06 32.94 -20.28
C PRO A 13 9.19 32.12 -19.66
N LEU A 14 8.85 31.09 -18.89
CA LEU A 14 9.82 30.21 -18.26
C LEU A 14 10.41 29.28 -19.33
N THR A 15 11.70 28.99 -19.22
CA THR A 15 12.29 27.85 -19.95
C THR A 15 11.76 26.53 -19.39
N PRO A 16 11.72 25.43 -20.18
CA PRO A 16 11.29 24.12 -19.69
C PRO A 16 12.03 23.67 -18.43
N GLU A 17 13.35 23.90 -18.37
CA GLU A 17 14.18 23.57 -17.20
C GLU A 17 13.80 24.39 -15.97
N GLN A 18 13.53 25.67 -16.14
CA GLN A 18 13.07 26.55 -15.05
C GLN A 18 11.69 26.12 -14.55
N ALA A 19 10.78 25.73 -15.45
CA ALA A 19 9.45 25.24 -15.08
C ALA A 19 9.53 23.96 -14.25
N ILE A 20 10.36 23.00 -14.65
CA ILE A 20 10.60 21.75 -13.90
C ILE A 20 11.15 22.06 -12.50
N ARG A 21 12.20 22.90 -12.43
CA ARG A 21 12.82 23.26 -11.15
C ARG A 21 11.83 23.96 -10.22
N ILE A 22 11.09 24.94 -10.72
CA ILE A 22 10.07 25.66 -9.92
C ILE A 22 8.97 24.69 -9.45
N GLY A 23 8.56 23.74 -10.31
CA GLY A 23 7.62 22.70 -9.97
C GLY A 23 8.12 21.84 -8.80
N GLN A 24 9.35 21.36 -8.88
CA GLN A 24 9.99 20.56 -7.81
C GLN A 24 10.14 21.35 -6.51
N ASP A 25 10.62 22.60 -6.58
CA ASP A 25 10.74 23.47 -5.40
C ASP A 25 9.38 23.75 -4.77
N THR A 26 8.34 23.86 -5.58
CA THR A 26 6.95 24.06 -5.09
C THR A 26 6.44 22.83 -4.37
N ILE A 27 6.61 21.63 -4.95
CA ILE A 27 6.25 20.37 -4.31
C ILE A 27 6.95 20.23 -2.95
N THR A 28 8.26 20.42 -2.92
CA THR A 28 9.07 20.34 -1.69
C THR A 28 8.56 21.31 -0.62
N ARG A 29 8.21 22.52 -1.02
CA ARG A 29 7.68 23.53 -0.10
C ARG A 29 6.30 23.15 0.45
N VAL A 30 5.42 22.62 -0.39
CA VAL A 30 4.08 22.17 0.01
C VAL A 30 4.17 21.03 1.02
N PHE A 31 4.98 20.01 0.74
CA PHE A 31 5.17 18.89 1.69
C PHE A 31 5.85 19.34 2.98
N GLY A 32 6.79 20.29 2.93
CA GLY A 32 7.38 20.90 4.12
C GLY A 32 6.33 21.60 5.01
N VAL A 33 5.37 22.29 4.41
CA VAL A 33 4.23 22.88 5.14
C VAL A 33 3.34 21.78 5.75
N MET A 34 3.04 20.71 5.00
CA MET A 34 2.23 19.60 5.50
C MET A 34 2.87 18.91 6.72
N GLN A 35 4.19 18.72 6.71
CA GLN A 35 4.93 18.17 7.86
C GLN A 35 4.78 19.05 9.10
N THR A 36 4.82 20.38 8.94
CA THR A 36 4.64 21.31 10.06
C THR A 36 3.21 21.31 10.63
N LEU A 37 2.21 20.95 9.81
CA LEU A 37 0.81 20.82 10.25
C LEU A 37 0.58 19.55 11.08
N ASP A 38 1.38 18.50 10.87
CA ASP A 38 1.31 17.25 11.63
C ASP A 38 1.93 17.37 13.04
N GLU A 39 2.81 18.33 13.25
CA GLU A 39 3.38 18.58 14.58
C GLU A 39 2.31 19.20 15.49
N PRO A 40 2.05 18.60 16.69
CA PRO A 40 1.18 19.23 17.67
C PRO A 40 1.82 20.55 18.09
N GLY A 41 1.30 21.64 17.54
CA GLY A 41 1.87 22.97 17.69
C GLY A 41 2.20 23.26 19.15
N LYS A 42 3.46 23.50 19.44
CA LYS A 42 3.88 24.21 20.65
C LYS A 42 2.96 25.41 20.74
N LYS A 43 2.23 25.53 21.83
CA LYS A 43 1.25 26.60 22.10
C LYS A 43 1.91 27.99 22.02
N THR A 44 2.30 28.41 20.84
CA THR A 44 2.75 29.79 20.58
C THR A 44 1.53 30.69 20.52
N LYS A 45 1.57 31.78 21.25
CA LYS A 45 0.49 32.77 21.40
C LYS A 45 0.07 33.49 20.11
N ALA A 46 0.61 33.16 18.97
CA ALA A 46 0.27 33.73 17.66
C ALA A 46 -1.00 33.08 17.10
N GLY A 47 -2.17 33.63 17.45
CA GLY A 47 -3.48 33.10 17.12
C GLY A 47 -3.85 33.08 15.64
N MET A 48 -3.05 33.66 14.73
CA MET A 48 -3.37 33.72 13.30
C MET A 48 -2.95 32.43 12.53
N ASN A 49 -1.88 31.76 12.95
CA ASN A 49 -1.45 30.50 12.33
C ASN A 49 -2.33 29.29 12.72
N ARG A 50 -3.19 29.44 13.70
CA ARG A 50 -4.09 28.38 14.17
C ARG A 50 -5.32 28.19 13.29
N LEU A 51 -5.76 29.21 12.57
CA LEU A 51 -6.89 29.10 11.64
C LEU A 51 -6.51 28.36 10.35
N ALA A 52 -5.22 28.38 9.96
CA ALA A 52 -4.70 27.70 8.78
C ALA A 52 -4.22 26.26 9.06
N ALA A 53 -4.21 25.83 10.33
CA ALA A 53 -3.62 24.55 10.76
C ALA A 53 -4.67 23.60 11.37
N SER A 54 -5.87 23.57 10.81
CA SER A 54 -6.88 22.58 11.20
C SER A 54 -6.66 21.26 10.48
N THR A 55 -7.12 20.16 11.05
CA THR A 55 -7.12 18.85 10.37
C THR A 55 -7.90 18.89 9.06
N TYR A 56 -8.91 19.73 8.96
CA TYR A 56 -9.66 19.98 7.72
C TYR A 56 -8.79 20.58 6.61
N ASP A 57 -7.87 21.46 6.94
CA ASP A 57 -6.95 22.04 5.95
C ASP A 57 -5.98 21.00 5.42
N ARG A 58 -5.47 20.10 6.28
CA ARG A 58 -4.63 18.98 5.86
C ARG A 58 -5.36 18.08 4.86
N ASP A 59 -6.58 17.68 5.14
CA ASP A 59 -7.37 16.82 4.28
C ASP A 59 -7.72 17.50 2.95
N ALA A 60 -7.98 18.80 2.97
CA ALA A 60 -8.18 19.59 1.75
C ALA A 60 -6.90 19.64 0.90
N TRP A 61 -5.74 19.89 1.51
CA TRP A 61 -4.45 19.88 0.82
C TRP A 61 -4.13 18.53 0.20
N ILE A 62 -4.33 17.44 0.94
CA ILE A 62 -4.14 16.08 0.45
C ILE A 62 -5.05 15.81 -0.75
N THR A 63 -6.32 16.19 -0.66
CA THR A 63 -7.28 16.02 -1.77
C THR A 63 -6.84 16.81 -3.00
N ILE A 64 -6.36 18.02 -2.84
CA ILE A 64 -5.86 18.85 -3.97
C ILE A 64 -4.61 18.20 -4.58
N ILE A 65 -3.63 17.81 -3.77
CA ILE A 65 -2.37 17.24 -4.22
C ILE A 65 -2.59 15.91 -4.94
N THR A 66 -3.42 15.03 -4.38
CA THR A 66 -3.73 13.73 -4.98
C THR A 66 -4.46 13.89 -6.31
N ARG A 67 -5.41 14.81 -6.40
CA ARG A 67 -6.08 15.13 -7.67
C ARG A 67 -5.17 15.80 -8.67
N LEU A 68 -4.23 16.62 -8.22
CA LEU A 68 -3.23 17.22 -9.10
C LEU A 68 -2.31 16.15 -9.71
N ALA A 69 -1.95 15.14 -8.94
CA ALA A 69 -1.14 14.01 -9.42
C ALA A 69 -1.89 13.09 -10.38
N THR A 70 -3.20 12.92 -10.20
CA THR A 70 -3.98 11.90 -10.91
C THR A 70 -4.83 12.46 -12.05
N ARG A 71 -5.36 13.68 -11.92
CA ARG A 71 -6.38 14.23 -12.83
C ARG A 71 -6.03 15.59 -13.43
N ALA A 72 -4.88 16.15 -13.12
CA ALA A 72 -4.54 17.46 -13.68
C ALA A 72 -4.25 17.32 -15.18
N ALA A 73 -5.05 18.01 -15.97
CA ALA A 73 -4.81 18.15 -17.39
C ALA A 73 -3.62 19.06 -17.66
N ALA A 74 -3.00 18.89 -18.82
CA ALA A 74 -2.00 19.77 -19.42
C ALA A 74 -0.71 19.99 -18.61
N GLY A 75 0.36 19.34 -19.04
CA GLY A 75 1.73 19.56 -18.57
C GLY A 75 2.15 18.76 -17.34
N LEU A 76 1.23 18.06 -16.67
CA LEU A 76 1.53 17.11 -15.59
C LEU A 76 1.55 15.66 -16.06
N GLU A 77 1.01 15.38 -17.24
CA GLU A 77 0.97 14.07 -17.86
C GLU A 77 2.36 13.62 -18.32
N GLU A 78 2.58 12.30 -18.30
CA GLU A 78 3.80 11.74 -18.88
C GLU A 78 3.82 12.01 -20.38
N PRO A 79 4.95 12.48 -20.95
CA PRO A 79 5.04 12.62 -22.38
C PRO A 79 4.82 11.27 -23.06
N PRO A 80 4.10 11.22 -24.20
CA PRO A 80 3.85 9.99 -24.93
C PRO A 80 5.17 9.28 -25.25
N ALA A 81 5.12 7.93 -25.25
CA ALA A 81 6.30 7.06 -25.34
C ALA A 81 7.23 7.37 -26.54
N ILE A 82 6.71 8.03 -27.58
CA ILE A 82 7.45 8.44 -28.77
C ILE A 82 8.52 9.51 -28.46
N ILE A 83 8.31 10.34 -27.43
CA ILE A 83 9.25 11.40 -27.03
C ILE A 83 10.32 10.85 -26.05
N LYS A 84 10.12 9.67 -25.48
CA LYS A 84 11.07 9.03 -24.55
C LYS A 84 12.38 8.57 -25.21
N GLN A 85 12.47 8.53 -26.54
CA GLN A 85 13.68 8.06 -27.23
C GLN A 85 14.74 9.12 -27.48
N GLU A 86 14.43 10.41 -27.29
CA GLU A 86 15.37 11.49 -27.58
C GLU A 86 15.82 12.29 -26.34
N VAL A 87 15.26 12.01 -25.16
CA VAL A 87 15.67 12.68 -23.92
C VAL A 87 16.38 11.67 -23.04
N ASP A 88 17.65 11.96 -22.76
CA ASP A 88 18.53 11.17 -21.89
C ASP A 88 17.78 10.60 -20.68
N ALA A 89 17.96 9.30 -20.42
CA ALA A 89 17.28 8.49 -19.40
C ALA A 89 17.47 8.96 -17.94
N GLY A 90 17.97 10.17 -17.72
CA GLY A 90 18.23 10.77 -16.40
C GLY A 90 17.35 11.96 -16.05
N SER A 91 16.52 12.46 -16.95
CA SER A 91 15.82 13.72 -16.72
C SER A 91 14.33 13.62 -17.02
N SER A 92 13.57 14.01 -16.03
CA SER A 92 12.14 14.32 -16.08
C SER A 92 11.21 13.16 -15.77
N LEU A 93 11.22 12.76 -14.52
CA LEU A 93 9.97 12.32 -13.90
C LEU A 93 8.94 13.44 -14.14
N SER A 94 7.79 13.12 -14.71
CA SER A 94 6.71 14.08 -14.85
C SER A 94 6.40 14.71 -13.49
N LEU A 95 5.90 15.94 -13.46
CA LEU A 95 5.53 16.59 -12.20
C LEU A 95 4.54 15.75 -11.39
N ALA A 96 3.65 15.04 -12.07
CA ALA A 96 2.72 14.08 -11.46
C ALA A 96 3.45 12.96 -10.72
N ASN A 97 4.49 12.37 -11.32
CA ASN A 97 5.30 11.35 -10.67
C ASN A 97 6.13 11.91 -9.52
N ASN A 98 6.62 13.14 -9.61
CA ASN A 98 7.29 13.80 -8.49
C ASN A 98 6.34 14.00 -7.29
N ILE A 99 5.09 14.36 -7.54
CA ILE A 99 4.07 14.45 -6.50
C ILE A 99 3.80 13.08 -5.87
N ARG A 100 3.66 12.02 -6.68
CA ARG A 100 3.45 10.65 -6.19
C ARG A 100 4.62 10.16 -5.34
N GLU A 101 5.86 10.40 -5.77
CA GLU A 101 7.05 10.07 -4.97
C GLU A 101 7.10 10.83 -3.65
N SER A 102 6.75 12.11 -3.66
CA SER A 102 6.69 12.92 -2.44
C SER A 102 5.59 12.46 -1.49
N LEU A 103 4.42 12.07 -2.02
CA LEU A 103 3.34 11.44 -1.22
C LEU A 103 3.81 10.12 -0.59
N TYR A 104 4.49 9.30 -1.37
CA TYR A 104 5.04 8.03 -0.88
C TYR A 104 6.02 8.25 0.28
N VAL A 105 7.00 9.13 0.12
CA VAL A 105 7.97 9.48 1.17
C VAL A 105 7.24 10.02 2.41
N TYR A 106 6.32 10.97 2.20
CA TYR A 106 5.54 11.57 3.28
C TYR A 106 4.73 10.54 4.07
N VAL A 107 4.10 9.57 3.39
CA VAL A 107 3.37 8.48 4.06
C VAL A 107 4.32 7.60 4.86
N LEU A 108 5.47 7.22 4.30
CA LEU A 108 6.39 6.30 4.95
C LEU A 108 7.08 6.89 6.19
N GLU A 109 7.29 8.19 6.26
CA GLU A 109 7.89 8.84 7.44
C GLU A 109 7.13 8.56 8.74
N ASP A 110 5.79 8.49 8.68
CA ASP A 110 4.95 8.08 9.81
C ASP A 110 3.69 7.35 9.31
N PHE A 111 3.90 6.17 8.71
CA PHE A 111 2.82 5.42 8.06
C PHE A 111 1.70 5.03 9.04
N ARG A 112 2.00 4.87 10.33
CA ARG A 112 0.98 4.54 11.34
C ARG A 112 -0.05 5.64 11.52
N LYS A 113 0.36 6.89 11.44
CA LYS A 113 -0.53 8.07 11.53
C LYS A 113 -1.09 8.49 10.17
N ARG A 114 -0.37 8.19 9.08
CA ARG A 114 -0.67 8.68 7.73
C ARG A 114 -1.22 7.62 6.79
N ILE A 115 -1.67 6.46 7.31
CA ILE A 115 -2.23 5.39 6.49
C ILE A 115 -3.52 5.82 5.79
N ASP A 116 -4.32 6.68 6.42
CA ASP A 116 -5.52 7.29 5.85
C ASP A 116 -5.22 8.11 4.59
N ILE A 117 -4.07 8.80 4.59
CA ILE A 117 -3.59 9.57 3.44
C ILE A 117 -3.21 8.62 2.29
N ALA A 118 -2.49 7.53 2.59
CA ALA A 118 -2.15 6.53 1.59
C ALA A 118 -3.41 5.93 0.94
N VAL A 119 -4.40 5.58 1.76
CA VAL A 119 -5.68 5.04 1.27
C VAL A 119 -6.41 6.06 0.39
N ALA A 120 -6.53 7.32 0.85
CA ALA A 120 -7.19 8.38 0.07
C ALA A 120 -6.50 8.61 -1.28
N TRP A 121 -5.16 8.67 -1.29
CA TRP A 121 -4.39 8.78 -2.52
C TRP A 121 -4.60 7.59 -3.46
N LEU A 122 -4.51 6.36 -2.96
CA LEU A 122 -4.69 5.16 -3.77
C LEU A 122 -6.14 5.03 -4.30
N CYS A 123 -7.13 5.54 -3.57
CA CYS A 123 -8.51 5.64 -4.08
C CYS A 123 -8.60 6.58 -5.29
N GLU A 124 -7.90 7.72 -5.28
CA GLU A 124 -7.86 8.64 -6.40
C GLU A 124 -7.09 8.04 -7.61
N GLU A 125 -5.97 7.32 -7.39
CA GLU A 125 -5.26 6.59 -8.45
C GLU A 125 -6.16 5.52 -9.08
N TRP A 126 -6.82 4.69 -8.28
CA TRP A 126 -7.74 3.67 -8.77
C TRP A 126 -8.89 4.26 -9.59
N TYR A 127 -9.47 5.35 -9.10
CA TYR A 127 -10.55 6.01 -9.82
C TYR A 127 -10.06 6.59 -11.16
N ASN A 128 -8.89 7.20 -11.18
CA ASN A 128 -8.27 7.71 -12.40
C ASN A 128 -8.00 6.58 -13.40
N ASP A 129 -7.41 5.46 -12.96
CA ASP A 129 -7.14 4.30 -13.81
C ASP A 129 -8.43 3.73 -14.41
N ARG A 130 -9.54 3.73 -13.64
CA ARG A 130 -10.85 3.33 -14.15
C ARG A 130 -11.40 4.26 -15.20
N ILE A 131 -11.17 5.57 -15.07
CA ILE A 131 -11.56 6.56 -16.09
C ILE A 131 -10.72 6.34 -17.35
N GLN A 132 -9.39 6.26 -17.21
CA GLN A 132 -8.49 6.08 -18.35
C GLN A 132 -8.79 4.79 -19.10
N ALA A 133 -8.96 3.68 -18.40
CA ALA A 133 -9.32 2.38 -19.02
C ALA A 133 -10.66 2.41 -19.78
N LYS A 134 -11.55 3.36 -19.47
CA LYS A 134 -12.83 3.51 -20.18
C LYS A 134 -12.74 4.36 -21.44
N TYR A 135 -11.86 5.34 -21.47
CA TYR A 135 -11.82 6.37 -22.52
C TYR A 135 -10.58 6.29 -23.41
N GLU A 136 -9.51 5.64 -22.96
CA GLU A 136 -8.24 5.53 -23.68
C GLU A 136 -8.01 4.11 -24.19
N THR A 137 -7.38 4.00 -25.35
CA THR A 137 -7.06 2.71 -25.99
C THR A 137 -5.82 2.05 -25.39
N ASP A 138 -4.89 2.84 -24.85
CA ASP A 138 -3.66 2.36 -24.20
C ASP A 138 -3.42 3.14 -22.89
N PRO A 139 -4.20 2.86 -21.84
CA PRO A 139 -4.13 3.63 -20.60
C PRO A 139 -2.87 3.31 -19.81
N VAL A 140 -2.22 4.35 -19.28
CA VAL A 140 -1.10 4.20 -18.33
C VAL A 140 -1.67 4.06 -16.92
N LEU A 141 -1.76 2.82 -16.43
CA LEU A 141 -2.31 2.52 -15.12
C LEU A 141 -1.24 2.66 -14.02
N HIS A 142 -1.62 3.32 -12.94
CA HIS A 142 -0.71 3.65 -11.84
C HIS A 142 -1.05 2.94 -10.52
N TYR A 143 -2.31 2.57 -10.31
CA TYR A 143 -2.81 2.08 -9.03
C TYR A 143 -2.03 0.87 -8.49
N ASP A 144 -1.94 -0.20 -9.26
CA ASP A 144 -1.30 -1.45 -8.79
C ASP A 144 0.18 -1.24 -8.46
N LYS A 145 0.90 -0.46 -9.27
CA LYS A 145 2.29 -0.07 -9.03
C LYS A 145 2.45 0.63 -7.67
N TRP A 146 1.58 1.60 -7.38
CA TRP A 146 1.69 2.39 -6.16
C TRP A 146 1.20 1.65 -4.93
N VAL A 147 0.17 0.81 -5.05
CA VAL A 147 -0.25 -0.10 -3.95
C VAL A 147 0.90 -1.00 -3.54
N LEU A 148 1.56 -1.66 -4.50
CA LEU A 148 2.69 -2.54 -4.23
C LEU A 148 3.88 -1.77 -3.66
N LYS A 149 4.16 -0.57 -4.16
CA LYS A 149 5.26 0.25 -3.65
C LYS A 149 5.02 0.68 -2.20
N VAL A 150 3.81 1.15 -1.87
CA VAL A 150 3.43 1.52 -0.49
C VAL A 150 3.47 0.29 0.41
N LEU A 151 2.88 -0.83 0.00
CA LEU A 151 2.90 -2.06 0.78
C LEU A 151 4.33 -2.51 1.07
N ASN A 152 5.18 -2.62 0.05
CA ASN A 152 6.59 -3.01 0.22
C ASN A 152 7.37 -2.04 1.12
N GLY A 153 6.99 -0.76 1.12
CA GLY A 153 7.60 0.25 1.98
C GLY A 153 7.24 0.10 3.46
N ILE A 154 6.01 -0.33 3.77
CA ILE A 154 5.56 -0.48 5.16
C ILE A 154 5.89 -1.86 5.76
N LEU A 155 5.92 -2.93 4.94
CA LEU A 155 6.12 -4.31 5.40
C LEU A 155 7.33 -4.49 6.32
N PRO A 156 8.53 -3.92 6.04
CA PRO A 156 9.71 -4.09 6.90
C PRO A 156 9.60 -3.47 8.30
N TYR A 157 8.65 -2.55 8.48
CA TYR A 157 8.49 -1.78 9.73
C TYR A 157 7.25 -2.17 10.52
N LEU A 158 6.56 -3.24 10.11
CA LEU A 158 5.38 -3.74 10.82
C LEU A 158 5.78 -4.58 12.03
N ASP A 159 5.01 -4.43 13.10
CA ASP A 159 5.07 -5.30 14.26
C ASP A 159 3.93 -6.34 14.22
N ALA A 160 4.13 -7.48 14.87
CA ALA A 160 3.13 -8.56 14.93
C ALA A 160 1.75 -8.13 15.48
N ARG A 161 1.69 -7.03 16.22
CA ARG A 161 0.46 -6.47 16.82
C ARG A 161 -0.11 -5.27 16.05
N ASP A 162 0.52 -4.87 14.94
CA ASP A 162 0.08 -3.73 14.14
C ASP A 162 -1.26 -4.03 13.46
N LYS A 163 -2.19 -3.09 13.58
CA LYS A 163 -3.47 -3.15 12.86
C LYS A 163 -3.43 -2.42 11.52
N VAL A 164 -2.31 -1.77 11.22
CA VAL A 164 -2.17 -0.91 10.04
C VAL A 164 -2.27 -1.73 8.75
N LEU A 165 -1.65 -2.92 8.71
CA LEU A 165 -1.74 -3.81 7.54
C LEU A 165 -3.19 -4.21 7.25
N THR A 166 -3.91 -4.71 8.27
CA THR A 166 -5.31 -5.11 8.10
C THR A 166 -6.18 -3.94 7.66
N ARG A 167 -5.97 -2.76 8.25
CA ARG A 167 -6.66 -1.53 7.86
C ARG A 167 -6.37 -1.16 6.42
N PHE A 168 -5.10 -1.09 6.02
CA PHE A 168 -4.67 -0.78 4.66
C PHE A 168 -5.35 -1.71 3.64
N LEU A 169 -5.21 -3.03 3.83
CA LEU A 169 -5.79 -4.03 2.94
C LEU A 169 -7.34 -3.98 2.90
N SER A 170 -7.99 -3.56 3.98
CA SER A 170 -9.45 -3.47 4.03
C SER A 170 -10.01 -2.22 3.35
N GLU A 171 -9.28 -1.12 3.35
CA GLU A 171 -9.75 0.19 2.89
C GLU A 171 -9.36 0.52 1.43
N ILE A 172 -8.27 -0.05 0.89
CA ILE A 172 -7.91 0.19 -0.53
C ILE A 172 -8.95 -0.41 -1.50
N PRO A 173 -9.23 0.23 -2.65
CA PRO A 173 -10.36 -0.13 -3.52
C PRO A 173 -10.29 -1.53 -4.12
N ALA A 174 -9.14 -1.96 -4.60
CA ALA A 174 -8.93 -3.26 -5.23
C ALA A 174 -7.69 -3.96 -4.65
N LEU A 175 -7.73 -5.28 -4.64
CA LEU A 175 -6.61 -6.13 -4.24
C LEU A 175 -6.29 -7.08 -5.38
N SER A 176 -5.05 -7.04 -5.86
CA SER A 176 -4.53 -7.99 -6.82
C SER A 176 -3.95 -9.22 -6.10
N ALA A 177 -3.81 -10.33 -6.83
CA ALA A 177 -3.14 -11.53 -6.33
C ALA A 177 -1.71 -11.23 -5.88
N GLU A 178 -1.01 -10.30 -6.56
CA GLU A 178 0.35 -9.91 -6.21
C GLU A 178 0.43 -9.21 -4.85
N VAL A 179 -0.54 -8.39 -4.50
CA VAL A 179 -0.64 -7.78 -3.16
C VAL A 179 -0.77 -8.85 -2.09
N LEU A 180 -1.64 -9.85 -2.30
CA LEU A 180 -1.82 -10.96 -1.35
C LEU A 180 -0.58 -11.85 -1.26
N GLU A 181 0.14 -12.02 -2.37
CA GLU A 181 1.43 -12.74 -2.38
C GLU A 181 2.47 -12.07 -1.48
N ARG A 182 2.53 -10.72 -1.48
CA ARG A 182 3.40 -9.99 -0.54
C ARG A 182 2.98 -10.20 0.92
N VAL A 183 1.69 -10.25 1.19
CA VAL A 183 1.17 -10.53 2.55
C VAL A 183 1.51 -11.96 2.96
N LYS A 184 1.33 -12.95 2.07
CA LYS A 184 1.77 -14.35 2.32
C LYS A 184 3.26 -14.43 2.63
N GLY A 185 4.07 -13.61 1.97
CA GLY A 185 5.51 -13.55 2.21
C GLY A 185 5.90 -13.27 3.67
N LEU A 186 5.04 -12.58 4.43
CA LEU A 186 5.24 -12.36 5.87
C LEU A 186 5.20 -13.66 6.69
N CYS A 187 4.51 -14.70 6.21
CA CYS A 187 4.45 -16.00 6.88
C CYS A 187 5.79 -16.75 6.90
N ARG A 188 6.81 -16.24 6.22
CA ARG A 188 8.19 -16.78 6.33
C ARG A 188 8.85 -16.44 7.67
N ASP A 189 8.37 -15.37 8.32
CA ASP A 189 8.80 -14.99 9.66
C ASP A 189 7.76 -15.48 10.66
N PRO A 190 8.10 -16.44 11.56
CA PRO A 190 7.16 -16.98 12.55
C PRO A 190 6.49 -15.91 13.41
N SER A 191 7.19 -14.80 13.69
CA SER A 191 6.65 -13.70 14.48
C SER A 191 5.51 -12.95 13.77
N MET A 192 5.50 -12.97 12.43
CA MET A 192 4.56 -12.21 11.58
C MET A 192 3.39 -13.04 11.05
N VAL A 193 3.41 -14.37 11.22
CA VAL A 193 2.36 -15.29 10.72
C VAL A 193 0.98 -14.87 11.18
N ASN A 194 0.84 -14.53 12.46
CA ASN A 194 -0.43 -14.08 13.02
C ASN A 194 -0.96 -12.80 12.38
N LEU A 195 -0.09 -11.83 12.14
CA LEU A 195 -0.48 -10.59 11.49
C LEU A 195 -0.97 -10.86 10.06
N ALA A 196 -0.21 -11.65 9.30
CA ALA A 196 -0.56 -12.01 7.93
C ALA A 196 -1.89 -12.77 7.88
N LEU A 197 -2.01 -13.84 8.68
CA LEU A 197 -3.20 -14.69 8.72
C LEU A 197 -4.43 -13.92 9.19
N THR A 198 -4.33 -13.10 10.25
CA THR A 198 -5.42 -12.26 10.74
C THR A 198 -5.88 -11.29 9.66
N SER A 199 -4.96 -10.69 8.92
CA SER A 199 -5.29 -9.76 7.84
C SER A 199 -6.01 -10.47 6.68
N LEU A 200 -5.53 -11.64 6.25
CA LEU A 200 -6.17 -12.45 5.21
C LEU A 200 -7.56 -12.91 5.64
N LEU A 201 -7.71 -13.43 6.85
CA LEU A 201 -9.01 -13.88 7.39
C LEU A 201 -10.00 -12.73 7.55
N TYR A 202 -9.53 -11.52 7.88
CA TYR A 202 -10.36 -10.32 7.89
C TYR A 202 -10.93 -10.04 6.49
N LEU A 203 -10.11 -10.15 5.44
CA LEU A 203 -10.56 -9.99 4.05
C LEU A 203 -11.61 -11.04 3.66
N VAL A 204 -11.41 -12.31 4.05
CA VAL A 204 -12.38 -13.38 3.81
C VAL A 204 -13.75 -13.06 4.43
N MET A 205 -13.75 -12.53 5.65
CA MET A 205 -14.99 -12.24 6.38
C MET A 205 -15.66 -10.96 5.90
N MET A 206 -14.89 -9.88 5.72
CA MET A 206 -15.42 -8.53 5.61
C MET A 206 -15.44 -7.99 4.17
N ARG A 207 -14.73 -8.63 3.22
CA ARG A 207 -14.64 -8.17 1.84
C ARG A 207 -15.09 -9.21 0.81
N PRO A 208 -16.41 -9.43 0.62
CA PRO A 208 -16.94 -10.43 -0.31
C PRO A 208 -16.32 -10.43 -1.72
N PRO A 209 -16.06 -9.27 -2.36
CA PRO A 209 -15.47 -9.26 -3.71
C PRO A 209 -14.08 -9.88 -3.83
N VAL A 210 -13.31 -9.88 -2.71
CA VAL A 210 -11.91 -10.37 -2.67
C VAL A 210 -11.81 -11.71 -1.94
N ARG A 211 -12.94 -12.25 -1.48
CA ARG A 211 -12.99 -13.45 -0.63
C ARG A 211 -12.27 -14.65 -1.25
N GLU A 212 -12.52 -14.93 -2.52
CA GLU A 212 -11.97 -16.11 -3.19
C GLU A 212 -10.45 -16.06 -3.26
N ILE A 213 -9.89 -14.92 -3.71
CA ILE A 213 -8.43 -14.76 -3.78
C ILE A 213 -7.79 -14.72 -2.37
N ALA A 214 -8.51 -14.23 -1.37
CA ALA A 214 -8.04 -14.26 0.02
C ALA A 214 -8.09 -15.69 0.59
N LEU A 215 -9.10 -16.50 0.24
CA LEU A 215 -9.17 -17.92 0.60
C LEU A 215 -8.05 -18.71 -0.06
N ASP A 216 -7.72 -18.44 -1.33
CA ASP A 216 -6.58 -19.06 -2.00
C ASP A 216 -5.29 -18.76 -1.25
N ALA A 217 -5.08 -17.49 -0.87
CA ALA A 217 -3.92 -17.10 -0.09
C ALA A 217 -3.85 -17.79 1.29
N VAL A 218 -4.99 -17.95 1.99
CA VAL A 218 -5.06 -18.68 3.28
C VAL A 218 -4.76 -20.17 3.08
N GLU A 219 -5.24 -20.76 1.99
CA GLU A 219 -4.99 -22.17 1.66
C GLU A 219 -3.50 -22.40 1.37
N ASP A 220 -2.86 -21.49 0.62
CA ASP A 220 -1.41 -21.54 0.36
C ASP A 220 -0.60 -21.43 1.64
N VAL A 221 -0.98 -20.52 2.55
CA VAL A 221 -0.35 -20.40 3.88
C VAL A 221 -0.49 -21.69 4.65
N TRP A 222 -1.69 -22.30 4.67
CA TRP A 222 -1.93 -23.56 5.36
C TRP A 222 -1.07 -24.70 4.80
N ALA A 223 -0.95 -24.81 3.47
CA ALA A 223 -0.13 -25.81 2.80
C ALA A 223 1.37 -25.59 3.08
N THR A 224 1.82 -24.34 3.06
CA THR A 224 3.22 -23.97 3.33
C THR A 224 3.62 -24.25 4.77
N CYS A 225 2.78 -23.89 5.74
CA CYS A 225 3.00 -24.21 7.16
C CYS A 225 3.11 -25.73 7.38
N ARG A 226 2.33 -26.53 6.66
CA ARG A 226 2.43 -28.00 6.70
C ARG A 226 3.80 -28.51 6.23
N THR A 227 4.34 -27.94 5.17
CA THR A 227 5.65 -28.33 4.63
C THR A 227 6.79 -27.88 5.53
N LEU A 228 6.69 -26.67 6.11
CA LEU A 228 7.71 -26.13 7.01
C LEU A 228 7.82 -26.93 8.31
N VAL A 229 6.71 -27.34 8.90
CA VAL A 229 6.71 -28.21 10.10
C VAL A 229 7.42 -29.52 9.83
N SER A 230 7.20 -30.15 8.67
CA SER A 230 7.91 -31.38 8.27
C SER A 230 9.43 -31.19 8.14
N ILE A 231 9.87 -30.03 7.66
CA ILE A 231 11.32 -29.73 7.46
C ILE A 231 11.98 -29.29 8.77
N PHE A 232 11.25 -28.61 9.66
CA PHE A 232 11.81 -28.08 10.92
C PHE A 232 11.74 -29.07 12.07
N HIS A 233 10.90 -30.11 12.00
CA HIS A 233 10.85 -31.13 13.04
C HIS A 233 12.20 -31.83 13.25
N ASP A 234 13.04 -31.87 12.24
CA ASP A 234 14.37 -32.49 12.28
C ASP A 234 15.49 -31.56 12.78
N ARG A 235 15.25 -30.26 12.97
CA ARG A 235 16.34 -29.28 13.24
C ARG A 235 16.19 -28.33 14.40
N VAL A 236 15.03 -28.22 15.07
CA VAL A 236 14.83 -27.18 16.10
C VAL A 236 14.22 -27.72 17.40
N LEU A 237 15.06 -28.32 18.15
CA LEU A 237 14.96 -28.38 19.62
C LEU A 237 15.58 -27.10 20.19
N LEU A 238 15.03 -25.94 20.03
CA LEU A 238 15.33 -24.76 20.89
C LEU A 238 14.67 -23.49 20.34
N THR A 239 13.95 -22.88 21.26
CA THR A 239 13.40 -21.50 21.23
C THR A 239 12.05 -21.30 20.52
N THR A 240 11.01 -21.58 21.25
CA THR A 240 10.07 -20.66 21.88
C THR A 240 9.00 -20.03 21.01
N SER A 241 7.80 -20.46 21.35
CA SER A 241 6.58 -19.66 21.60
C SER A 241 6.10 -18.79 20.44
N PHE A 242 5.78 -19.38 19.40
CA PHE A 242 4.58 -19.23 18.60
C PHE A 242 4.66 -20.30 17.52
N THR A 243 4.11 -21.41 17.82
CA THR A 243 4.23 -22.58 16.96
C THR A 243 3.26 -22.41 15.78
N ASP A 244 3.68 -22.81 14.60
CA ASP A 244 2.82 -23.09 13.44
C ASP A 244 1.58 -23.91 13.81
N GLU A 245 1.60 -24.57 14.94
CA GLU A 245 0.47 -25.31 15.54
C GLU A 245 -0.75 -24.44 15.83
N ASP A 246 -0.59 -23.16 16.15
CA ASP A 246 -1.72 -22.26 16.44
C ASP A 246 -2.35 -21.67 15.17
N ALA A 247 -1.55 -21.41 14.13
CA ALA A 247 -2.05 -20.84 12.88
C ALA A 247 -2.83 -21.84 12.03
N LYS A 248 -2.39 -23.11 11.99
CA LYS A 248 -3.05 -24.20 11.26
C LYS A 248 -4.52 -24.40 11.65
N PRO A 249 -4.89 -24.57 12.92
CA PRO A 249 -6.29 -24.81 13.31
C PRO A 249 -7.17 -23.60 13.00
N ILE A 250 -6.63 -22.38 13.09
CA ILE A 250 -7.37 -21.18 12.75
C ILE A 250 -7.64 -21.14 11.24
N ALA A 251 -6.62 -21.32 10.40
CA ALA A 251 -6.77 -21.36 8.96
C ALA A 251 -7.74 -22.49 8.53
N ALA A 252 -7.56 -23.69 9.06
CA ALA A 252 -8.41 -24.84 8.78
C ALA A 252 -9.89 -24.59 9.13
N LYS A 253 -10.17 -23.97 10.26
CA LYS A 253 -11.54 -23.60 10.68
C LYS A 253 -12.24 -22.69 9.66
N TYR A 254 -11.53 -21.67 9.14
CA TYR A 254 -12.12 -20.75 8.17
C TYR A 254 -12.23 -21.37 6.78
N LEU A 255 -11.23 -22.15 6.35
CA LEU A 255 -11.27 -22.85 5.08
C LEU A 255 -12.41 -23.89 5.06
N THR A 256 -12.61 -24.66 6.14
CA THR A 256 -13.72 -25.61 6.27
C THR A 256 -15.08 -24.92 6.18
N LYS A 257 -15.19 -23.71 6.76
CA LYS A 257 -16.43 -22.93 6.74
C LYS A 257 -16.78 -22.40 5.36
N TRP A 258 -15.77 -21.95 4.61
CA TRP A 258 -15.98 -21.18 3.38
C TRP A 258 -15.71 -21.96 2.09
N ARG A 259 -15.02 -23.11 2.15
CA ARG A 259 -14.75 -23.99 1.01
C ARG A 259 -15.35 -25.36 1.20
N PRO A 260 -16.41 -25.72 0.45
CA PRO A 260 -16.96 -27.08 0.45
C PRO A 260 -15.88 -28.10 0.07
N GLY A 261 -15.80 -29.22 0.79
CA GLY A 261 -14.82 -30.29 0.54
C GLY A 261 -13.44 -30.08 1.15
N PHE A 262 -13.14 -28.93 1.77
CA PHE A 262 -11.85 -28.72 2.43
C PHE A 262 -11.68 -29.60 3.68
N ALA A 263 -12.78 -29.91 4.38
CA ALA A 263 -12.77 -30.84 5.52
C ALA A 263 -12.26 -32.23 5.14
N ASP A 264 -12.61 -32.72 3.95
CA ASP A 264 -12.15 -34.01 3.46
C ASP A 264 -10.66 -34.01 3.10
N ARG A 265 -10.19 -32.89 2.61
CA ARG A 265 -8.74 -32.67 2.32
C ARG A 265 -7.91 -32.60 3.60
N ILE A 266 -8.42 -32.00 4.68
CA ILE A 266 -7.77 -32.02 6.00
C ILE A 266 -7.67 -33.45 6.53
N LYS A 267 -8.74 -34.26 6.41
CA LYS A 267 -8.74 -35.68 6.85
C LYS A 267 -7.72 -36.48 6.03
N ALA A 268 -7.73 -36.37 4.71
CA ALA A 268 -6.79 -37.07 3.85
C ALA A 268 -5.34 -36.72 4.18
N ALA A 269 -5.06 -35.46 4.49
CA ALA A 269 -3.75 -34.99 4.89
C ALA A 269 -3.30 -35.55 6.25
N GLY A 270 -4.21 -35.70 7.21
CA GLY A 270 -3.93 -36.32 8.51
C GLY A 270 -3.66 -37.84 8.42
N ASP A 271 -4.36 -38.54 7.52
CA ASP A 271 -4.15 -39.96 7.27
C ASP A 271 -2.78 -40.24 6.60
N ASP A 272 -2.28 -39.34 5.77
CA ASP A 272 -0.96 -39.45 5.18
C ASP A 272 0.18 -39.20 6.20
N GLU A 273 0.00 -38.28 7.14
CA GLU A 273 0.94 -38.07 8.25
C GLU A 273 1.01 -39.28 9.20
N MET A 274 -0.11 -39.94 9.45
CA MET A 274 -0.14 -41.17 10.26
C MET A 274 0.58 -42.35 9.57
N LYS A 275 0.49 -42.44 8.24
CA LYS A 275 1.17 -43.50 7.47
C LYS A 275 2.67 -43.30 7.40
N THR A 276 3.14 -42.07 7.27
CA THR A 276 4.55 -41.73 7.24
C THR A 276 5.23 -41.93 8.60
N ASN A 277 4.59 -41.53 9.69
CA ASN A 277 5.10 -41.74 11.05
C ASN A 277 5.09 -43.23 11.47
N GLY A 278 4.13 -44.01 10.99
CA GLY A 278 4.07 -45.46 11.23
C GLY A 278 5.19 -46.24 10.51
N SER A 279 5.70 -45.75 9.39
CA SER A 279 6.77 -46.38 8.62
C SER A 279 8.17 -46.12 9.20
N VAL A 280 8.37 -45.01 9.92
CA VAL A 280 9.65 -44.66 10.56
C VAL A 280 9.84 -45.36 11.92
N ALA A 281 8.73 -45.75 12.57
CA ALA A 281 8.78 -46.51 13.83
C ALA A 281 8.98 -48.04 13.64
N ALA A 282 8.93 -48.53 12.40
CA ALA A 282 9.07 -49.95 12.06
C ALA A 282 10.39 -50.29 11.36
N ALA A 283 11.34 -49.37 11.27
CA ALA A 283 12.70 -49.55 10.77
C ALA A 283 13.71 -49.22 11.87
#